data_cec5ebf4da946d42be5edaa5c31bd1be
#
_entry.id   cec5ebf4da946d42be5edaa5c31bd1be
#
_cell.length_a   1.000
_cell.length_b   1.000
_cell.length_c   1.000
_cell.angle_alpha   90.00
_cell.angle_beta   90.00
_cell.angle_gamma   90.00
#
_symmetry.space_group_name_H-M   'P 1'
#
loop_
_entity.id
_entity.type
_entity.pdbx_description
1 polymer ?
#
loop_
_entity_poly.entity_id
_entity_poly.type
_entity_poly.pdbx_seq_one_letter_code
_entity_poly.pdbx_strand_id
1 'polypeptide(L)'
;MKKLKLFAVLVPLLWLAACSSTPNKGMNEGDVAVEDLSAQTSGVDGQGNADGSEYGSETQVVVGEDGYDGNELNDPSNPLSNRVVYFEYDSANVRQEDQETLRAHAAYLAKHPNVTVRLEGHTDERGSREYNLALGERRALSIRQILMLQGADMSQFQVTSFGEERPAVDGSDDYAWSQNRRVEIVYLGR
;
A
#
# COMPACT_ATOMS: atom_id res chain seq x y z
N MET A 1 -6.15 13.45 67.55
CA MET A 1 -5.81 12.02 67.60
C MET A 1 -6.51 11.36 66.40
N LYS A 2 -5.83 11.29 65.24
CA LYS A 2 -6.40 10.74 63.99
C LYS A 2 -5.81 9.35 63.80
N LYS A 3 -6.67 8.33 63.76
CA LYS A 3 -6.30 6.93 63.63
C LYS A 3 -5.94 6.62 62.17
N LEU A 4 -4.71 6.23 61.91
CA LEU A 4 -4.17 5.78 60.64
C LEU A 4 -4.64 4.34 60.37
N LYS A 5 -5.45 4.10 59.32
CA LYS A 5 -5.88 2.77 58.92
C LYS A 5 -4.88 2.24 57.87
N LEU A 6 -4.15 1.22 58.30
CA LEU A 6 -3.21 0.46 57.46
C LEU A 6 -4.03 -0.51 56.55
N PHE A 7 -4.05 -0.30 55.23
CA PHE A 7 -4.59 -1.27 54.27
C PHE A 7 -3.44 -2.19 53.81
N ALA A 8 -3.51 -3.41 54.26
CA ALA A 8 -2.66 -4.48 53.77
C ALA A 8 -3.14 -4.92 52.37
N VAL A 9 -2.33 -4.69 51.32
CA VAL A 9 -2.58 -5.19 49.97
C VAL A 9 -1.95 -6.57 49.86
N LEU A 10 -2.81 -7.55 49.74
CA LEU A 10 -2.46 -8.96 49.49
C LEU A 10 -2.20 -9.12 47.97
N VAL A 11 -0.95 -9.42 47.60
CA VAL A 11 -0.55 -9.70 46.23
C VAL A 11 -0.66 -11.22 46.02
N PRO A 12 -1.50 -11.71 45.08
CA PRO A 12 -1.51 -13.12 44.76
C PRO A 12 -0.36 -13.46 43.79
N LEU A 13 0.45 -14.42 44.21
CA LEU A 13 1.51 -15.07 43.42
C LEU A 13 0.85 -15.96 42.35
N LEU A 14 0.89 -15.55 41.08
CA LEU A 14 0.47 -16.41 39.97
C LEU A 14 1.64 -17.25 39.46
N TRP A 15 1.40 -18.55 39.43
CA TRP A 15 2.28 -19.60 39.00
C TRP A 15 2.57 -19.53 37.50
N LEU A 16 3.84 -19.62 37.14
CA LEU A 16 4.33 -19.84 35.80
C LEU A 16 4.15 -21.32 35.43
N ALA A 17 3.23 -21.62 34.53
CA ALA A 17 3.13 -22.92 33.89
C ALA A 17 4.15 -22.99 32.73
N ALA A 18 5.12 -23.87 32.84
CA ALA A 18 6.08 -24.17 31.79
C ALA A 18 5.40 -24.98 30.67
N CYS A 19 5.40 -24.47 29.46
CA CYS A 19 5.03 -25.23 28.27
C CYS A 19 6.19 -26.16 27.87
N SER A 20 5.95 -27.47 27.98
CA SER A 20 6.82 -28.52 27.47
C SER A 20 6.73 -28.58 25.95
N SER A 21 7.84 -28.44 25.26
CA SER A 21 8.01 -28.75 23.84
C SER A 21 7.98 -30.22 23.56
N THR A 22 7.00 -30.70 22.80
CA THR A 22 7.00 -32.06 22.25
C THR A 22 7.86 -32.11 20.98
N PRO A 23 8.74 -33.12 20.82
CA PRO A 23 9.48 -33.31 19.58
C PRO A 23 8.56 -33.92 18.51
N ASN A 24 8.39 -33.26 17.40
CA ASN A 24 7.68 -33.78 16.24
C ASN A 24 8.56 -34.82 15.51
N LYS A 25 8.06 -36.04 15.51
CA LYS A 25 8.66 -37.20 14.86
C LYS A 25 8.30 -37.15 13.37
N GLY A 26 9.34 -37.27 12.54
CA GLY A 26 9.42 -37.42 11.11
C GLY A 26 8.14 -37.63 10.28
N MET A 27 8.01 -36.78 9.27
CA MET A 27 7.17 -37.09 8.10
C MET A 27 8.06 -37.41 6.91
N ASN A 28 7.73 -38.53 6.28
CA ASN A 28 8.33 -39.13 5.11
C ASN A 28 8.36 -38.13 3.93
N GLU A 29 9.45 -38.21 3.19
CA GLU A 29 9.53 -37.74 1.81
C GLU A 29 8.44 -38.44 0.99
N GLY A 30 7.44 -37.66 0.55
CA GLY A 30 6.46 -38.08 -0.44
C GLY A 30 6.76 -37.32 -1.72
N ASP A 31 7.15 -38.05 -2.76
CA ASP A 31 7.31 -37.62 -4.15
C ASP A 31 6.13 -36.74 -4.60
N VAL A 32 6.42 -35.48 -4.91
CA VAL A 32 5.50 -34.65 -5.64
C VAL A 32 5.84 -34.77 -7.12
N ALA A 33 5.04 -35.51 -7.85
CA ALA A 33 5.10 -35.61 -9.29
C ALA A 33 4.82 -34.21 -9.87
N VAL A 34 5.80 -33.64 -10.55
CA VAL A 34 5.64 -32.44 -11.37
C VAL A 34 5.01 -32.88 -12.69
N GLU A 35 3.71 -32.65 -12.86
CA GLU A 35 3.07 -32.79 -14.18
C GLU A 35 3.49 -31.61 -15.06
N ASP A 36 4.28 -31.95 -16.06
CA ASP A 36 4.73 -31.06 -17.14
C ASP A 36 3.56 -30.81 -18.10
N LEU A 37 2.88 -29.68 -17.94
CA LEU A 37 1.87 -29.19 -18.86
C LEU A 37 2.54 -28.37 -19.97
N SER A 38 3.19 -29.05 -20.88
CA SER A 38 3.58 -28.49 -22.18
C SER A 38 2.33 -28.29 -23.05
N ALA A 39 1.73 -27.10 -22.96
CA ALA A 39 0.64 -26.70 -23.84
C ALA A 39 1.17 -26.32 -25.23
N GLN A 40 0.62 -27.00 -26.21
CA GLN A 40 0.80 -26.77 -27.64
C GLN A 40 0.56 -25.33 -28.04
N THR A 41 1.58 -24.66 -28.56
CA THR A 41 1.43 -23.43 -29.32
C THR A 41 1.09 -23.78 -30.77
N SER A 42 -0.15 -23.54 -31.15
CA SER A 42 -0.54 -23.47 -32.57
C SER A 42 -0.06 -22.16 -33.14
N GLY A 43 0.80 -22.21 -34.14
CA GLY A 43 1.31 -21.04 -34.83
C GLY A 43 0.21 -20.26 -35.57
N VAL A 44 0.33 -18.94 -35.49
CA VAL A 44 -0.27 -18.03 -36.49
C VAL A 44 0.83 -17.09 -36.96
N ASP A 45 1.23 -17.27 -38.18
CA ASP A 45 2.09 -16.37 -38.93
C ASP A 45 1.35 -15.03 -39.15
N GLY A 46 1.98 -13.93 -38.77
CA GLY A 46 1.47 -12.58 -38.98
C GLY A 46 2.58 -11.56 -39.02
N GLN A 47 3.02 -11.27 -40.21
CA GLN A 47 4.06 -10.37 -40.65
C GLN A 47 3.82 -8.90 -40.26
N GLY A 48 4.85 -8.20 -39.76
CA GLY A 48 5.13 -6.83 -40.21
C GLY A 48 4.79 -5.71 -39.25
N ASN A 49 5.71 -5.04 -38.86
CA ASN A 49 6.18 -3.65 -38.89
C ASN A 49 6.71 -3.17 -37.54
N ALA A 50 8.02 -2.98 -37.56
CA ALA A 50 8.69 -2.10 -36.63
C ALA A 50 8.32 -0.65 -36.96
N ASP A 51 7.65 0.03 -36.03
CA ASP A 51 7.69 1.48 -35.98
C ASP A 51 7.83 1.92 -34.52
N GLY A 52 8.90 2.70 -34.29
CA GLY A 52 9.22 3.23 -32.98
C GLY A 52 8.22 4.30 -32.60
N SER A 53 7.60 4.15 -31.47
CA SER A 53 6.77 5.18 -30.91
C SER A 53 7.09 5.35 -29.42
N GLU A 54 7.55 6.55 -29.13
CA GLU A 54 7.70 7.24 -27.87
C GLU A 54 6.83 6.68 -26.73
N TYR A 55 7.49 6.35 -25.61
CA TYR A 55 6.83 6.13 -24.33
C TYR A 55 6.34 7.47 -23.77
N GLY A 56 5.22 7.95 -24.30
CA GLY A 56 4.35 8.89 -23.63
C GLY A 56 3.38 8.08 -22.80
N SER A 57 3.63 8.00 -21.48
CA SER A 57 2.67 7.41 -20.54
C SER A 57 1.50 8.36 -20.34
N GLU A 58 0.63 8.50 -21.33
CA GLU A 58 -0.73 8.96 -21.10
C GLU A 58 -1.53 7.77 -20.55
N THR A 59 -1.72 7.77 -19.25
CA THR A 59 -2.68 6.87 -18.61
C THR A 59 -4.08 7.32 -19.06
N GLN A 60 -4.57 6.78 -20.16
CA GLN A 60 -5.97 6.95 -20.56
C GLN A 60 -6.84 6.29 -19.50
N VAL A 61 -7.57 7.11 -18.76
CA VAL A 61 -8.64 6.64 -17.88
C VAL A 61 -9.74 6.11 -18.78
N VAL A 62 -9.85 4.79 -18.88
CA VAL A 62 -10.96 4.14 -19.58
C VAL A 62 -12.19 4.28 -18.71
N VAL A 63 -13.13 5.08 -19.18
CA VAL A 63 -14.45 5.28 -18.55
C VAL A 63 -15.24 3.97 -18.67
N GLY A 64 -15.53 3.33 -17.52
CA GLY A 64 -16.43 2.18 -17.48
C GLY A 64 -17.89 2.61 -17.67
N GLU A 65 -18.74 1.69 -18.17
CA GLU A 65 -20.17 1.91 -18.48
C GLU A 65 -21.03 2.28 -17.25
N ASP A 66 -20.44 2.42 -16.07
CA ASP A 66 -21.11 2.67 -14.77
C ASP A 66 -21.33 4.17 -14.48
N GLY A 67 -21.17 5.05 -15.47
CA GLY A 67 -21.38 6.50 -15.30
C GLY A 67 -20.23 7.21 -14.57
N TYR A 68 -19.11 6.54 -14.39
CA TYR A 68 -17.87 7.11 -13.90
C TYR A 68 -17.18 7.83 -15.06
N ASP A 69 -17.22 9.16 -15.09
CA ASP A 69 -16.61 9.96 -16.15
C ASP A 69 -15.15 10.36 -15.88
N GLY A 70 -14.61 10.03 -14.71
CA GLY A 70 -13.23 10.36 -14.31
C GLY A 70 -12.92 11.86 -14.21
N ASN A 71 -13.85 12.73 -14.55
CA ASN A 71 -13.64 14.17 -14.58
C ASN A 71 -13.33 14.73 -13.19
N GLU A 72 -13.95 14.18 -12.14
CA GLU A 72 -13.69 14.56 -10.76
C GLU A 72 -12.24 14.33 -10.33
N LEU A 73 -11.60 13.30 -10.88
CA LEU A 73 -10.20 12.97 -10.58
C LEU A 73 -9.18 13.89 -11.26
N ASN A 74 -9.59 14.58 -12.31
CA ASN A 74 -8.73 15.43 -13.12
C ASN A 74 -9.03 16.92 -12.95
N ASP A 75 -10.08 17.28 -12.20
CA ASP A 75 -10.42 18.66 -11.89
C ASP A 75 -9.45 19.22 -10.83
N PRO A 76 -8.59 20.19 -11.15
CA PRO A 76 -7.64 20.76 -10.21
C PRO A 76 -8.29 21.41 -8.97
N SER A 77 -9.56 21.78 -9.06
CA SER A 77 -10.32 22.35 -7.94
C SER A 77 -10.88 21.28 -6.98
N ASN A 78 -10.88 20.00 -7.42
CA ASN A 78 -11.37 18.89 -6.62
C ASN A 78 -10.23 18.29 -5.79
N PRO A 79 -10.39 18.06 -4.47
CA PRO A 79 -9.40 17.36 -3.64
C PRO A 79 -8.94 16.00 -4.19
N LEU A 80 -9.74 15.33 -5.02
CA LEU A 80 -9.42 14.09 -5.69
C LEU A 80 -8.29 14.20 -6.73
N SER A 81 -7.99 15.39 -7.20
CA SER A 81 -6.84 15.63 -8.10
C SER A 81 -5.50 15.48 -7.36
N ASN A 82 -5.48 15.70 -6.04
CA ASN A 82 -4.29 15.50 -5.22
C ASN A 82 -4.15 14.02 -4.84
N ARG A 83 -3.34 13.29 -5.57
CA ARG A 83 -3.13 11.85 -5.43
C ARG A 83 -1.82 11.48 -4.75
N VAL A 84 -1.13 12.45 -4.18
CA VAL A 84 0.16 12.25 -3.53
C VAL A 84 0.08 12.68 -2.06
N VAL A 85 0.50 11.81 -1.17
CA VAL A 85 0.60 12.06 0.27
C VAL A 85 2.05 11.96 0.69
N TYR A 86 2.57 13.02 1.34
CA TYR A 86 3.96 13.11 1.76
C TYR A 86 4.15 12.73 3.23
N PHE A 87 5.35 12.25 3.55
CA PHE A 87 5.68 11.76 4.88
C PHE A 87 6.94 12.42 5.44
N GLU A 88 6.97 12.49 6.78
CA GLU A 88 8.18 12.87 7.48
C GLU A 88 9.26 11.79 7.39
N TYR A 89 10.52 12.20 7.68
CA TYR A 89 11.63 11.28 7.72
C TYR A 89 11.36 10.15 8.70
N ASP A 90 11.64 8.91 8.27
CA ASP A 90 11.47 7.68 9.07
C ASP A 90 10.08 7.50 9.70
N SER A 91 9.05 8.07 9.08
CA SER A 91 7.67 8.03 9.57
C SER A 91 6.71 7.44 8.54
N ALA A 92 5.71 6.72 9.03
CA ALA A 92 4.54 6.27 8.28
C ALA A 92 3.25 6.94 8.80
N ASN A 93 3.36 7.99 9.62
CA ASN A 93 2.22 8.74 10.13
C ASN A 93 1.72 9.71 9.06
N VAL A 94 0.44 9.64 8.75
CA VAL A 94 -0.22 10.59 7.83
C VAL A 94 -0.42 11.92 8.54
N ARG A 95 -0.06 13.01 7.87
CA ARG A 95 -0.17 14.37 8.41
C ARG A 95 -1.63 14.81 8.48
N GLN A 96 -1.92 15.72 9.39
CA GLN A 96 -3.29 16.21 9.58
C GLN A 96 -3.80 16.97 8.35
N GLU A 97 -2.93 17.65 7.63
CA GLU A 97 -3.26 18.39 6.40
C GLU A 97 -3.75 17.47 5.26
N ASP A 98 -3.31 16.21 5.23
CA ASP A 98 -3.70 15.24 4.21
C ASP A 98 -5.05 14.55 4.49
N GLN A 99 -5.61 14.73 5.71
CA GLN A 99 -6.83 14.05 6.14
C GLN A 99 -8.06 14.42 5.29
N GLU A 100 -8.17 15.67 4.85
CA GLU A 100 -9.28 16.12 4.01
C GLU A 100 -9.22 15.49 2.62
N THR A 101 -8.04 15.46 2.02
CA THR A 101 -7.78 14.77 0.75
C THR A 101 -8.14 13.29 0.83
N LEU A 102 -7.67 12.60 1.87
CA LEU A 102 -7.98 11.19 2.07
C LEU A 102 -9.47 10.94 2.30
N ARG A 103 -10.17 11.87 2.99
CA ARG A 103 -11.62 11.77 3.16
C ARG A 103 -12.35 11.88 1.82
N ALA A 104 -11.91 12.75 0.93
CA ALA A 104 -12.48 12.86 -0.42
C ALA A 104 -12.29 11.56 -1.21
N HIS A 105 -11.08 11.00 -1.21
CA HIS A 105 -10.81 9.71 -1.86
C HIS A 105 -11.64 8.57 -1.29
N ALA A 106 -11.78 8.49 0.04
CA ALA A 106 -12.60 7.45 0.67
C ALA A 106 -14.08 7.57 0.29
N ALA A 107 -14.63 8.80 0.34
CA ALA A 107 -16.02 9.06 -0.04
C ALA A 107 -16.29 8.71 -1.52
N TYR A 108 -15.31 8.99 -2.38
CA TYR A 108 -15.36 8.62 -3.77
C TYR A 108 -15.37 7.10 -3.96
N LEU A 109 -14.42 6.38 -3.35
CA LEU A 109 -14.33 4.92 -3.42
C LEU A 109 -15.57 4.23 -2.85
N ALA A 110 -16.14 4.73 -1.76
CA ALA A 110 -17.37 4.20 -1.16
C ALA A 110 -18.60 4.31 -2.11
N LYS A 111 -18.64 5.36 -2.95
CA LYS A 111 -19.70 5.54 -3.97
C LYS A 111 -19.46 4.69 -5.23
N HIS A 112 -18.23 4.30 -5.49
CA HIS A 112 -17.81 3.59 -6.69
C HIS A 112 -17.15 2.24 -6.33
N PRO A 113 -17.91 1.21 -5.93
CA PRO A 113 -17.36 -0.05 -5.41
C PRO A 113 -16.56 -0.84 -6.46
N ASN A 114 -16.76 -0.55 -7.74
CA ASN A 114 -16.04 -1.18 -8.84
C ASN A 114 -14.67 -0.54 -9.13
N VAL A 115 -14.41 0.64 -8.57
CA VAL A 115 -13.13 1.34 -8.73
C VAL A 115 -12.10 0.75 -7.81
N THR A 116 -10.93 0.45 -8.34
CA THR A 116 -9.78 -0.03 -7.57
C THR A 116 -8.63 0.97 -7.64
N VAL A 117 -7.84 1.03 -6.57
CA VAL A 117 -6.66 1.88 -6.49
C VAL A 117 -5.44 1.06 -6.06
N ARG A 118 -4.28 1.42 -6.59
CA ARG A 118 -3.00 0.95 -6.09
C ARG A 118 -2.34 2.05 -5.29
N LEU A 119 -1.95 1.73 -4.06
CA LEU A 119 -1.21 2.60 -3.16
C LEU A 119 0.28 2.27 -3.30
N GLU A 120 1.02 3.16 -3.92
CA GLU A 120 2.44 2.99 -4.21
C GLU A 120 3.28 3.74 -3.16
N GLY A 121 3.99 2.98 -2.31
CA GLY A 121 4.79 3.54 -1.24
C GLY A 121 6.25 3.75 -1.64
N HIS A 122 6.76 4.94 -1.32
CA HIS A 122 8.12 5.37 -1.64
C HIS A 122 8.85 5.93 -0.42
N THR A 123 10.18 5.91 -0.50
CA THR A 123 11.08 6.48 0.50
C THR A 123 12.15 7.35 -0.17
N ASP A 124 12.88 8.11 0.62
CA ASP A 124 14.16 8.64 0.17
C ASP A 124 15.25 7.54 0.20
N GLU A 125 16.42 7.83 -0.32
CA GLU A 125 17.53 6.87 -0.49
C GLU A 125 18.26 6.49 0.82
N ARG A 126 17.93 7.14 1.94
CA ARG A 126 18.62 6.92 3.22
C ARG A 126 18.13 5.65 3.90
N GLY A 127 19.05 4.73 4.17
CA GLY A 127 18.76 3.44 4.80
C GLY A 127 19.20 2.25 3.95
N SER A 128 18.80 1.03 4.34
CA SER A 128 18.97 -0.14 3.49
C SER A 128 17.75 -0.32 2.58
N ARG A 129 17.96 -0.95 1.44
CA ARG A 129 16.91 -1.24 0.47
C ARG A 129 15.74 -2.00 1.08
N GLU A 130 16.04 -3.01 1.90
CA GLU A 130 15.02 -3.83 2.58
C GLU A 130 14.23 -2.99 3.58
N TYR A 131 14.91 -2.12 4.33
CA TYR A 131 14.27 -1.20 5.26
C TYR A 131 13.34 -0.25 4.52
N ASN A 132 13.81 0.33 3.42
CA ASN A 132 13.07 1.30 2.61
C ASN A 132 11.85 0.65 1.94
N LEU A 133 11.95 -0.58 1.45
CA LEU A 133 10.79 -1.34 0.96
C LEU A 133 9.75 -1.54 2.08
N ALA A 134 10.17 -1.96 3.26
CA ALA A 134 9.25 -2.13 4.40
C ALA A 134 8.64 -0.82 4.88
N LEU A 135 9.39 0.30 4.86
CA LEU A 135 8.87 1.62 5.24
C LEU A 135 7.86 2.14 4.21
N GLY A 136 8.13 1.98 2.92
CA GLY A 136 7.18 2.34 1.85
C GLY A 136 5.88 1.55 1.96
N GLU A 137 5.95 0.26 2.26
CA GLU A 137 4.77 -0.57 2.50
C GLU A 137 3.97 -0.08 3.71
N ARG A 138 4.63 0.19 4.84
CA ARG A 138 3.95 0.72 6.05
C ARG A 138 3.22 2.03 5.78
N ARG A 139 3.81 2.95 4.98
CA ARG A 139 3.16 4.19 4.55
C ARG A 139 1.89 3.93 3.75
N ALA A 140 1.96 3.06 2.75
CA ALA A 140 0.81 2.69 1.94
C ALA A 140 -0.30 2.00 2.77
N LEU A 141 0.08 1.14 3.71
CA LEU A 141 -0.85 0.50 4.66
C LEU A 141 -1.55 1.51 5.58
N SER A 142 -0.84 2.55 6.04
CA SER A 142 -1.44 3.61 6.87
C SER A 142 -2.52 4.37 6.10
N ILE A 143 -2.28 4.70 4.83
CA ILE A 143 -3.29 5.33 3.97
C ILE A 143 -4.48 4.39 3.75
N ARG A 144 -4.24 3.13 3.38
CA ARG A 144 -5.31 2.14 3.22
C ARG A 144 -6.20 2.07 4.46
N GLN A 145 -5.60 2.02 5.64
CA GLN A 145 -6.35 1.95 6.89
C GLN A 145 -7.26 3.18 7.07
N ILE A 146 -6.77 4.38 6.78
CA ILE A 146 -7.58 5.61 6.88
C ILE A 146 -8.74 5.56 5.90
N LEU A 147 -8.50 5.19 4.64
CA LEU A 147 -9.54 5.12 3.61
C LEU A 147 -10.61 4.08 3.97
N MET A 148 -10.23 2.93 4.51
CA MET A 148 -11.16 1.89 4.97
C MET A 148 -11.99 2.37 6.18
N LEU A 149 -11.39 3.04 7.15
CA LEU A 149 -12.10 3.61 8.30
C LEU A 149 -13.13 4.66 7.90
N GLN A 150 -12.98 5.25 6.71
CA GLN A 150 -13.88 6.25 6.16
C GLN A 150 -14.87 5.68 5.12
N GLY A 151 -14.94 4.35 4.98
CA GLY A 151 -15.98 3.65 4.24
C GLY A 151 -15.59 3.01 2.91
N ALA A 152 -14.33 3.09 2.48
CA ALA A 152 -13.86 2.35 1.31
C ALA A 152 -13.70 0.86 1.62
N ASP A 153 -14.00 -0.02 0.65
CA ASP A 153 -13.90 -1.47 0.82
C ASP A 153 -12.46 -1.96 0.64
N MET A 154 -12.07 -2.97 1.42
CA MET A 154 -10.74 -3.56 1.37
C MET A 154 -10.36 -4.10 -0.01
N SER A 155 -11.34 -4.64 -0.74
CA SER A 155 -11.13 -5.22 -2.08
C SER A 155 -10.74 -4.18 -3.15
N GLN A 156 -10.95 -2.89 -2.87
CA GLN A 156 -10.59 -1.79 -3.77
C GLN A 156 -9.10 -1.44 -3.72
N PHE A 157 -8.31 -2.03 -2.81
CA PHE A 157 -6.93 -1.63 -2.59
C PHE A 157 -5.92 -2.69 -3.00
N GLN A 158 -4.93 -2.26 -3.79
CA GLN A 158 -3.67 -2.95 -3.98
C GLN A 158 -2.57 -2.13 -3.30
N VAL A 159 -1.67 -2.78 -2.56
CA VAL A 159 -0.53 -2.12 -1.92
C VAL A 159 0.75 -2.60 -2.58
N THR A 160 1.59 -1.66 -2.98
CA THR A 160 2.90 -1.93 -3.57
C THR A 160 3.91 -0.97 -2.96
N SER A 161 5.08 -1.46 -2.59
CA SER A 161 6.19 -0.61 -2.19
C SER A 161 7.30 -0.67 -3.22
N PHE A 162 7.82 0.46 -3.59
CA PHE A 162 9.03 0.61 -4.39
C PHE A 162 10.22 1.05 -3.53
N GLY A 163 9.99 1.38 -2.25
CA GLY A 163 11.04 1.91 -1.41
C GLY A 163 11.72 3.12 -2.08
N GLU A 164 13.04 3.08 -2.20
CA GLU A 164 13.87 4.10 -2.84
C GLU A 164 14.02 3.93 -4.37
N GLU A 165 13.50 2.84 -4.95
CA GLU A 165 13.81 2.44 -6.34
C GLU A 165 13.16 3.33 -7.40
N ARG A 166 12.14 4.12 -7.02
CA ARG A 166 11.44 5.03 -7.94
C ARG A 166 11.35 6.44 -7.35
N PRO A 167 12.44 7.20 -7.38
CA PRO A 167 12.42 8.57 -6.91
C PRO A 167 11.51 9.43 -7.82
N ALA A 168 10.80 10.39 -7.22
CA ALA A 168 10.07 11.43 -7.95
C ALA A 168 11.02 12.55 -8.39
N VAL A 169 12.05 12.81 -7.59
CA VAL A 169 13.08 13.80 -7.84
C VAL A 169 14.44 13.16 -7.58
N ASP A 170 15.31 13.21 -8.58
CA ASP A 170 16.69 12.79 -8.43
C ASP A 170 17.46 13.82 -7.61
N GLY A 171 18.31 13.36 -6.70
CA GLY A 171 19.16 14.21 -5.86
C GLY A 171 19.29 13.68 -4.45
N SER A 172 20.36 14.12 -3.77
CA SER A 172 20.72 13.76 -2.40
C SER A 172 20.70 15.00 -1.51
N ASP A 173 19.58 15.74 -1.55
CA ASP A 173 19.35 16.92 -0.74
C ASP A 173 17.96 16.87 -0.06
N ASP A 174 17.73 17.78 0.87
CA ASP A 174 16.48 17.81 1.65
C ASP A 174 15.23 18.01 0.78
N TYR A 175 15.35 18.72 -0.34
CA TYR A 175 14.25 18.93 -1.27
C TYR A 175 13.89 17.62 -1.97
N ALA A 176 14.85 16.95 -2.60
CA ALA A 176 14.64 15.66 -3.27
C ALA A 176 14.11 14.61 -2.29
N TRP A 177 14.71 14.50 -1.11
CA TRP A 177 14.25 13.57 -0.09
C TRP A 177 12.80 13.82 0.34
N SER A 178 12.42 15.09 0.51
CA SER A 178 11.03 15.44 0.89
C SER A 178 10.01 15.02 -0.16
N GLN A 179 10.35 15.13 -1.46
CA GLN A 179 9.48 14.73 -2.56
C GLN A 179 9.43 13.20 -2.74
N ASN A 180 10.50 12.50 -2.38
CA ASN A 180 10.60 11.06 -2.50
C ASN A 180 9.85 10.31 -1.37
N ARG A 181 9.73 10.89 -0.19
CA ARG A 181 8.96 10.32 0.94
C ARG A 181 7.46 10.49 0.72
N ARG A 182 6.86 9.66 -0.12
CA ARG A 182 5.47 9.79 -0.53
C ARG A 182 4.73 8.46 -0.68
N VAL A 183 3.43 8.54 -0.75
CA VAL A 183 2.55 7.49 -1.29
C VAL A 183 1.73 8.09 -2.42
N GLU A 184 1.68 7.39 -3.54
CA GLU A 184 0.85 7.74 -4.69
C GLU A 184 -0.43 6.89 -4.68
N ILE A 185 -1.58 7.55 -4.92
CA ILE A 185 -2.90 6.92 -5.06
C ILE A 185 -3.18 6.77 -6.55
N VAL A 186 -2.92 5.59 -7.09
CA VAL A 186 -3.07 5.31 -8.53
C VAL A 186 -4.40 4.62 -8.76
N TYR A 187 -5.33 5.31 -9.43
CA TYR A 187 -6.60 4.74 -9.85
C TYR A 187 -6.38 3.77 -11.02
N LEU A 188 -6.83 2.54 -10.84
CA LEU A 188 -6.72 1.51 -11.87
C LEU A 188 -8.02 1.51 -12.67
N GLY A 189 -7.91 1.79 -13.99
CA GLY A 189 -9.01 1.58 -14.91
C GLY A 189 -9.37 0.09 -15.01
N ARG A 190 -10.65 -0.22 -15.24
CA ARG A 190 -11.06 -1.55 -15.70
C ARG A 190 -10.82 -1.68 -17.17
#